data_9a9e133ee32cc34a828713af9be9f8b8
#
_entry.id   9a9e133ee32cc34a828713af9be9f8b8
#
_cell.length_a   1.000
_cell.length_b   1.000
_cell.length_c   1.000
_cell.angle_alpha   90.00
_cell.angle_beta   90.00
_cell.angle_gamma   90.00
#
_symmetry.space_group_name_H-M   'P 1'
#
loop_
_entity.id
_entity.type
_entity.pdbx_description
1 polymer ?
#
loop_
_entity_poly.entity_id
_entity_poly.type
_entity_poly.pdbx_seq_one_letter_code
_entity_poly.pdbx_strand_id
1 'polypeptide(L)'
;MINGRVLENQVTVSIVNHGHCKMLSKLLMQMSDLESSITHVIITHNIQSALMFDESSFSFKITVILNKLPLGFGANHNQAFKYCATEYFCVLNPDVEFSKDPFDELINCLEFKDVGIAAPIVLDIDGVKEDSYRKFPTPLLILKKALFGKKGLYKSLAELPFFYPDWVAGMFMLLKSSTFKNLGGFDEKYFLYYEDIDLCLRSWRAENSVIVSKNVSIIHNAQRDSHAKLKFFLLHLKSMCRFFFKHWLRFPR
;
A
#
# COMPACT_ATOMS: atom_id res chain seq x y z
N MET A 1 -16.83 -10.03 -22.88
CA MET A 1 -16.59 -11.46 -22.68
C MET A 1 -15.33 -11.83 -23.44
N ILE A 2 -14.22 -11.93 -22.77
CA ILE A 2 -13.00 -12.56 -23.27
C ILE A 2 -12.82 -13.77 -22.33
N ASN A 3 -12.92 -14.98 -22.87
CA ASN A 3 -12.75 -16.29 -22.20
C ASN A 3 -13.66 -16.64 -21.02
N GLY A 4 -14.97 -16.34 -21.07
CA GLY A 4 -15.95 -16.97 -20.15
C GLY A 4 -15.79 -16.73 -18.64
N ARG A 5 -14.82 -15.93 -18.19
CA ARG A 5 -14.73 -15.46 -16.80
C ARG A 5 -15.72 -14.30 -16.61
N VAL A 6 -16.60 -14.43 -15.65
CA VAL A 6 -17.41 -13.35 -15.13
C VAL A 6 -16.44 -12.25 -14.67
N LEU A 7 -16.70 -10.99 -15.07
CA LEU A 7 -15.84 -9.83 -14.75
C LEU A 7 -15.97 -9.38 -13.27
N GLU A 8 -16.22 -10.33 -12.37
CA GLU A 8 -16.25 -10.10 -10.94
C GLU A 8 -14.80 -10.06 -10.41
N ASN A 9 -14.52 -9.17 -9.47
CA ASN A 9 -13.24 -9.06 -8.77
C ASN A 9 -12.08 -8.42 -9.55
N GLN A 10 -12.33 -7.47 -10.45
CA GLN A 10 -11.23 -6.82 -11.18
C GLN A 10 -10.44 -5.84 -10.32
N VAL A 11 -9.11 -5.90 -10.45
CA VAL A 11 -8.16 -5.07 -9.70
C VAL A 11 -7.42 -4.11 -10.63
N THR A 12 -7.38 -2.83 -10.27
CA THR A 12 -6.42 -1.85 -10.78
C THR A 12 -5.26 -1.72 -9.79
N VAL A 13 -4.05 -1.97 -10.24
CA VAL A 13 -2.83 -1.81 -9.44
C VAL A 13 -2.16 -0.47 -9.78
N SER A 14 -1.88 0.34 -8.77
CA SER A 14 -1.17 1.61 -8.88
C SER A 14 0.25 1.47 -8.34
N ILE A 15 1.25 1.71 -9.19
CA ILE A 15 2.68 1.61 -8.86
C ILE A 15 3.35 2.95 -9.12
N VAL A 16 4.11 3.44 -8.12
CA VAL A 16 4.89 4.68 -8.24
C VAL A 16 6.36 4.34 -8.43
N ASN A 17 6.89 4.64 -9.61
CA ASN A 17 8.29 4.45 -9.93
C ASN A 17 9.10 5.74 -9.69
N HIS A 18 10.12 5.65 -8.86
CA HIS A 18 11.06 6.75 -8.56
C HIS A 18 12.49 6.37 -8.97
N GLY A 19 12.66 5.94 -10.25
CA GLY A 19 13.95 5.54 -10.81
C GLY A 19 14.28 4.06 -10.68
N HIS A 20 13.40 3.22 -10.15
CA HIS A 20 13.63 1.79 -9.92
C HIS A 20 13.11 0.91 -11.09
N CYS A 21 13.49 1.26 -12.35
CA CYS A 21 12.94 0.62 -13.54
C CYS A 21 13.16 -0.90 -13.59
N LYS A 22 14.31 -1.39 -13.11
CA LYS A 22 14.61 -2.84 -13.08
C LYS A 22 13.66 -3.60 -12.15
N MET A 23 13.35 -3.04 -10.97
CA MET A 23 12.41 -3.63 -10.01
C MET A 23 10.99 -3.61 -10.58
N LEU A 24 10.59 -2.49 -11.16
CA LEU A 24 9.31 -2.35 -11.83
C LEU A 24 9.14 -3.40 -12.94
N SER A 25 10.14 -3.58 -13.83
CA SER A 25 10.06 -4.59 -14.90
C SER A 25 9.93 -6.02 -14.32
N LYS A 26 10.69 -6.35 -13.27
CA LYS A 26 10.59 -7.64 -12.58
C LYS A 26 9.17 -7.85 -11.99
N LEU A 27 8.64 -6.84 -11.31
CA LEU A 27 7.31 -6.88 -10.72
C LEU A 27 6.22 -7.07 -11.79
N LEU A 28 6.29 -6.34 -12.91
CA LEU A 28 5.32 -6.47 -14.02
C LEU A 28 5.34 -7.87 -14.61
N MET A 29 6.54 -8.47 -14.81
CA MET A 29 6.65 -9.85 -15.27
C MET A 29 6.01 -10.82 -14.29
N GLN A 30 6.31 -10.72 -12.99
CA GLN A 30 5.68 -11.56 -11.98
C GLN A 30 4.15 -11.42 -11.97
N MET A 31 3.62 -10.19 -12.07
CA MET A 31 2.17 -9.96 -12.14
C MET A 31 1.54 -10.55 -13.38
N SER A 32 2.25 -10.56 -14.51
CA SER A 32 1.77 -11.19 -15.76
C SER A 32 1.73 -12.71 -15.69
N ASP A 33 2.65 -13.31 -14.93
CA ASP A 33 2.71 -14.77 -14.73
C ASP A 33 1.66 -15.27 -13.73
N LEU A 34 1.07 -14.37 -12.93
CA LEU A 34 -0.01 -14.71 -12.02
C LEU A 34 -1.33 -14.86 -12.79
N GLU A 35 -2.07 -15.92 -12.55
CA GLU A 35 -3.48 -16.04 -12.97
C GLU A 35 -4.37 -15.18 -12.07
N SER A 36 -4.09 -13.88 -11.99
CA SER A 36 -4.68 -12.96 -11.01
C SER A 36 -5.88 -12.18 -11.57
N SER A 37 -6.60 -11.56 -10.66
CA SER A 37 -7.69 -10.63 -10.95
C SER A 37 -7.21 -9.26 -11.48
N ILE A 38 -5.91 -9.08 -11.72
CA ILE A 38 -5.33 -7.82 -12.24
C ILE A 38 -5.74 -7.62 -13.69
N THR A 39 -6.44 -6.54 -13.97
CA THR A 39 -6.87 -6.17 -15.34
C THR A 39 -6.27 -4.85 -15.80
N HIS A 40 -5.79 -4.03 -14.87
CA HIS A 40 -5.21 -2.73 -15.18
C HIS A 40 -4.05 -2.40 -14.25
N VAL A 41 -2.93 -1.99 -14.80
CA VAL A 41 -1.77 -1.48 -14.05
C VAL A 41 -1.50 -0.05 -14.44
N ILE A 42 -1.43 0.84 -13.46
CA ILE A 42 -1.13 2.26 -13.65
C ILE A 42 0.25 2.54 -13.07
N ILE A 43 1.16 2.92 -13.92
CA ILE A 43 2.56 3.22 -13.57
C ILE A 43 2.74 4.73 -13.57
N THR A 44 3.06 5.29 -12.41
CA THR A 44 3.41 6.72 -12.31
C THR A 44 4.93 6.86 -12.21
N HIS A 45 5.56 7.37 -13.27
CA HIS A 45 6.95 7.79 -13.22
C HIS A 45 7.06 9.14 -12.51
N ASN A 46 7.45 9.10 -11.25
CA ASN A 46 7.55 10.29 -10.39
C ASN A 46 8.80 11.13 -10.67
N ILE A 47 9.77 10.58 -11.37
CA ILE A 47 10.91 11.24 -11.97
C ILE A 47 11.09 10.72 -13.40
N GLN A 48 11.77 11.51 -14.24
CA GLN A 48 12.10 11.04 -15.58
C GLN A 48 12.88 9.73 -15.52
N SER A 49 12.35 8.70 -16.16
CA SER A 49 12.98 7.39 -16.29
C SER A 49 12.62 6.78 -17.64
N ALA A 50 13.53 6.01 -18.22
CA ALA A 50 13.24 5.30 -19.45
C ALA A 50 12.21 4.19 -19.21
N LEU A 51 11.21 4.08 -20.08
CA LEU A 51 10.36 2.89 -20.16
C LEU A 51 11.22 1.73 -20.68
N MET A 52 11.25 0.62 -19.95
CA MET A 52 12.09 -0.53 -20.24
C MET A 52 11.26 -1.80 -20.52
N PHE A 53 10.01 -1.66 -20.99
CA PHE A 53 9.14 -2.80 -21.31
C PHE A 53 8.21 -2.47 -22.49
N ASP A 54 7.81 -3.52 -23.19
CA ASP A 54 6.77 -3.47 -24.21
C ASP A 54 5.41 -3.74 -23.53
N GLU A 55 4.52 -2.76 -23.59
CA GLU A 55 3.18 -2.85 -22.99
C GLU A 55 2.36 -4.02 -23.56
N SER A 56 2.60 -4.42 -24.81
CA SER A 56 1.91 -5.54 -25.48
C SER A 56 2.27 -6.91 -24.91
N SER A 57 3.32 -7.00 -24.10
CA SER A 57 3.81 -8.25 -23.52
C SER A 57 3.03 -8.70 -22.27
N PHE A 58 2.07 -7.90 -21.80
CA PHE A 58 1.36 -8.18 -20.55
C PHE A 58 -0.13 -8.54 -20.77
N SER A 59 -0.66 -9.38 -19.88
CA SER A 59 -2.07 -9.83 -19.92
C SER A 59 -3.06 -8.75 -19.43
N PHE A 60 -2.57 -7.67 -18.83
CA PHE A 60 -3.35 -6.55 -18.29
C PHE A 60 -3.07 -5.26 -19.08
N LYS A 61 -4.03 -4.35 -19.05
CA LYS A 61 -3.85 -3.01 -19.60
C LYS A 61 -2.81 -2.24 -18.80
N ILE A 62 -1.94 -1.48 -19.45
CA ILE A 62 -1.02 -0.54 -18.80
C ILE A 62 -1.45 0.91 -19.12
N THR A 63 -1.38 1.77 -18.12
CA THR A 63 -1.48 3.22 -18.24
C THR A 63 -0.25 3.85 -17.61
N VAL A 64 0.47 4.67 -18.36
CA VAL A 64 1.67 5.36 -17.88
C VAL A 64 1.36 6.83 -17.61
N ILE A 65 1.74 7.31 -16.43
CA ILE A 65 1.65 8.71 -16.03
C ILE A 65 3.08 9.23 -15.85
N LEU A 66 3.39 10.35 -16.49
CA LEU A 66 4.70 11.00 -16.40
C LEU A 66 4.57 12.31 -15.62
N ASN A 67 5.17 12.41 -14.47
CA ASN A 67 5.18 13.62 -13.69
C ASN A 67 6.26 14.60 -14.20
N LYS A 68 5.91 15.87 -14.34
CA LYS A 68 6.88 16.93 -14.65
C LYS A 68 7.80 17.24 -13.45
N LEU A 69 7.26 17.14 -12.24
CA LEU A 69 7.96 17.31 -10.98
C LEU A 69 7.54 16.20 -10.01
N PRO A 70 8.42 15.75 -9.11
CA PRO A 70 8.10 14.73 -8.15
C PRO A 70 6.94 15.16 -7.23
N LEU A 71 5.92 14.32 -7.14
CA LEU A 71 4.82 14.45 -6.20
C LEU A 71 5.04 13.56 -4.97
N GLY A 72 4.25 13.79 -3.92
CA GLY A 72 4.23 12.93 -2.75
C GLY A 72 3.64 11.55 -3.06
N PHE A 73 3.91 10.57 -2.19
CA PHE A 73 3.45 9.19 -2.35
C PHE A 73 1.94 9.12 -2.57
N GLY A 74 1.15 9.65 -1.63
CA GLY A 74 -0.32 9.61 -1.74
C GLY A 74 -0.87 10.38 -2.93
N ALA A 75 -0.24 11.52 -3.31
CA ALA A 75 -0.67 12.31 -4.47
C ALA A 75 -0.53 11.53 -5.79
N ASN A 76 0.54 10.73 -5.94
CA ASN A 76 0.73 9.86 -7.10
C ASN A 76 -0.37 8.79 -7.20
N HIS A 77 -0.72 8.13 -6.10
CA HIS A 77 -1.78 7.14 -6.08
C HIS A 77 -3.17 7.76 -6.30
N ASN A 78 -3.43 8.95 -5.77
CA ASN A 78 -4.65 9.69 -6.07
C ASN A 78 -4.77 10.06 -7.55
N GLN A 79 -3.65 10.45 -8.16
CA GLN A 79 -3.60 10.73 -9.61
C GLN A 79 -3.89 9.46 -10.42
N ALA A 80 -3.28 8.33 -10.05
CA ALA A 80 -3.54 7.04 -10.67
C ALA A 80 -5.00 6.61 -10.52
N PHE A 81 -5.59 6.80 -9.33
CA PHE A 81 -6.98 6.43 -9.06
C PHE A 81 -7.99 7.08 -10.03
N LYS A 82 -7.68 8.22 -10.63
CA LYS A 82 -8.54 8.87 -11.64
C LYS A 82 -8.74 8.01 -12.89
N TYR A 83 -7.87 7.05 -13.15
CA TYR A 83 -7.92 6.10 -14.25
C TYR A 83 -8.46 4.72 -13.82
N CYS A 84 -8.76 4.54 -12.53
CA CYS A 84 -9.32 3.30 -12.01
C CYS A 84 -10.79 3.19 -12.39
N ALA A 85 -11.16 2.08 -13.06
CA ALA A 85 -12.53 1.74 -13.42
C ALA A 85 -12.96 0.37 -12.87
N THR A 86 -12.11 -0.28 -12.08
CA THR A 86 -12.31 -1.62 -11.52
C THR A 86 -12.91 -1.55 -10.12
N GLU A 87 -13.41 -2.67 -9.63
CA GLU A 87 -14.01 -2.77 -8.30
C GLU A 87 -12.98 -2.57 -7.18
N TYR A 88 -11.75 -3.07 -7.38
CA TYR A 88 -10.69 -2.98 -6.40
C TYR A 88 -9.53 -2.13 -6.89
N PHE A 89 -8.94 -1.40 -5.98
CA PHE A 89 -7.75 -0.56 -6.19
C PHE A 89 -6.62 -1.01 -5.25
N CYS A 90 -5.47 -1.34 -5.82
CA CYS A 90 -4.28 -1.74 -5.08
C CYS A 90 -3.21 -0.65 -5.15
N VAL A 91 -2.74 -0.21 -4.00
CA VAL A 91 -1.51 0.58 -3.84
C VAL A 91 -0.37 -0.39 -3.68
N LEU A 92 0.65 -0.30 -4.54
CA LEU A 92 1.76 -1.26 -4.58
C LEU A 92 3.09 -0.55 -4.82
N ASN A 93 4.10 -0.91 -4.02
CA ASN A 93 5.47 -0.46 -4.23
C ASN A 93 6.18 -1.29 -5.33
N PRO A 94 7.13 -0.70 -6.08
CA PRO A 94 7.83 -1.38 -7.15
C PRO A 94 8.88 -2.41 -6.66
N ASP A 95 9.24 -2.40 -5.37
CA ASP A 95 10.20 -3.28 -4.71
C ASP A 95 9.54 -4.46 -4.00
N VAL A 96 8.27 -4.74 -4.31
CA VAL A 96 7.53 -5.92 -3.86
C VAL A 96 7.76 -7.08 -4.83
N GLU A 97 7.88 -8.29 -4.28
CA GLU A 97 7.95 -9.55 -5.02
C GLU A 97 6.87 -10.51 -4.52
N PHE A 98 6.28 -11.27 -5.45
CA PHE A 98 5.25 -12.26 -5.16
C PHE A 98 5.82 -13.68 -5.22
N SER A 99 5.53 -14.50 -4.21
CA SER A 99 5.75 -15.95 -4.26
C SER A 99 4.52 -16.71 -4.77
N LYS A 100 3.34 -16.14 -4.58
CA LYS A 100 2.04 -16.59 -5.08
C LYS A 100 1.09 -15.40 -5.16
N ASP A 101 -0.02 -15.56 -5.88
CA ASP A 101 -1.06 -14.54 -5.98
C ASP A 101 -1.67 -14.19 -4.61
N PRO A 102 -1.61 -12.93 -4.16
CA PRO A 102 -2.25 -12.51 -2.92
C PRO A 102 -3.66 -11.96 -3.11
N PHE A 103 -4.09 -11.68 -4.36
CA PHE A 103 -5.27 -10.85 -4.62
C PHE A 103 -6.57 -11.55 -4.24
N ASP A 104 -6.77 -12.81 -4.63
CA ASP A 104 -8.01 -13.54 -4.34
C ASP A 104 -8.27 -13.64 -2.83
N GLU A 105 -7.24 -13.95 -2.04
CA GLU A 105 -7.37 -14.01 -0.59
C GLU A 105 -7.70 -12.63 0.02
N LEU A 106 -7.08 -11.57 -0.48
CA LEU A 106 -7.32 -10.21 0.04
C LEU A 106 -8.67 -9.66 -0.41
N ILE A 107 -9.15 -10.04 -1.60
CA ILE A 107 -10.51 -9.74 -2.06
C ILE A 107 -11.52 -10.42 -1.12
N ASN A 108 -11.34 -11.71 -0.82
CA ASN A 108 -12.19 -12.43 0.13
C ASN A 108 -12.21 -11.75 1.51
N CYS A 109 -11.08 -11.20 1.97
CA CYS A 109 -11.03 -10.41 3.20
C CYS A 109 -11.85 -9.10 3.10
N LEU A 110 -11.87 -8.45 1.93
CA LEU A 110 -12.66 -7.22 1.71
C LEU A 110 -14.17 -7.49 1.64
N GLU A 111 -14.59 -8.75 1.42
CA GLU A 111 -16.00 -9.13 1.46
C GLU A 111 -16.53 -9.32 2.90
N PHE A 112 -15.65 -9.36 3.90
CA PHE A 112 -16.11 -9.33 5.28
C PHE A 112 -16.79 -7.99 5.57
N LYS A 113 -17.84 -8.06 6.41
CA LYS A 113 -18.59 -6.87 6.80
C LYS A 113 -17.65 -5.84 7.45
N ASP A 114 -17.81 -4.59 7.03
CA ASP A 114 -17.09 -3.44 7.57
C ASP A 114 -15.55 -3.52 7.42
N VAL A 115 -15.04 -4.22 6.39
CA VAL A 115 -13.62 -4.19 6.01
C VAL A 115 -13.42 -3.21 4.85
N GLY A 116 -12.52 -2.26 5.03
CA GLY A 116 -12.19 -1.24 4.04
C GLY A 116 -10.83 -1.40 3.38
N ILE A 117 -9.86 -1.97 4.10
CA ILE A 117 -8.47 -2.12 3.66
C ILE A 117 -7.99 -3.53 4.01
N ALA A 118 -7.43 -4.24 3.03
CA ALA A 118 -6.79 -5.54 3.21
C ALA A 118 -5.32 -5.49 2.82
N ALA A 119 -4.46 -6.20 3.57
CA ALA A 119 -3.04 -6.30 3.31
C ALA A 119 -2.52 -7.71 3.60
N PRO A 120 -1.43 -8.16 2.92
CA PRO A 120 -0.75 -9.41 3.20
C PRO A 120 0.24 -9.26 4.38
N ILE A 121 0.81 -10.38 4.82
CA ILE A 121 2.05 -10.34 5.60
C ILE A 121 3.19 -9.87 4.70
N VAL A 122 4.03 -8.99 5.20
CA VAL A 122 5.25 -8.56 4.51
C VAL A 122 6.45 -9.24 5.14
N LEU A 123 7.27 -9.84 4.29
CA LEU A 123 8.53 -10.48 4.65
C LEU A 123 9.68 -9.69 4.01
N ASP A 124 10.83 -9.69 4.63
CA ASP A 124 12.07 -9.27 4.00
C ASP A 124 12.65 -10.40 3.10
N ILE A 125 13.78 -10.13 2.47
CA ILE A 125 14.46 -11.10 1.58
C ILE A 125 14.95 -12.36 2.31
N ASP A 126 15.08 -12.31 3.62
CA ASP A 126 15.48 -13.43 4.48
C ASP A 126 14.27 -14.19 5.04
N GLY A 127 13.05 -13.81 4.62
CA GLY A 127 11.79 -14.42 5.07
C GLY A 127 11.37 -13.99 6.47
N VAL A 128 11.99 -12.97 7.04
CA VAL A 128 11.63 -12.43 8.36
C VAL A 128 10.48 -11.43 8.21
N LYS A 129 9.50 -11.49 9.10
CA LYS A 129 8.36 -10.56 9.08
C LYS A 129 8.82 -9.12 9.27
N GLU A 130 8.48 -8.29 8.29
CA GLU A 130 8.68 -6.84 8.41
C GLU A 130 7.61 -6.19 9.29
N ASP A 131 7.96 -5.03 9.80
CA ASP A 131 7.13 -4.20 10.67
C ASP A 131 6.16 -3.35 9.81
N SER A 132 5.26 -4.02 9.08
CA SER A 132 4.34 -3.43 8.10
C SER A 132 2.93 -3.18 8.64
N TYR A 133 2.64 -3.52 9.90
CA TYR A 133 1.36 -3.32 10.58
C TYR A 133 1.57 -3.02 12.06
N ARG A 134 0.83 -2.06 12.62
CA ARG A 134 1.03 -1.59 14.01
C ARG A 134 -0.24 -1.02 14.62
N LYS A 135 -0.12 -0.60 15.88
CA LYS A 135 -1.05 0.31 16.56
C LYS A 135 -0.82 1.75 16.11
N PHE A 136 -1.88 2.57 16.15
CA PHE A 136 -1.73 4.00 15.87
C PHE A 136 -0.67 4.64 16.75
N PRO A 137 0.19 5.50 16.16
CA PRO A 137 1.18 6.23 16.93
C PRO A 137 0.45 7.21 17.87
N THR A 138 0.73 7.12 19.16
CA THR A 138 0.34 8.14 20.13
C THR A 138 1.58 8.82 20.68
N PRO A 139 1.49 10.07 21.18
CA PRO A 139 2.65 10.74 21.79
C PRO A 139 3.30 9.89 22.89
N LEU A 140 2.49 9.21 23.71
CA LEU A 140 2.98 8.33 24.76
C LEU A 140 3.73 7.10 24.22
N LEU A 141 3.22 6.47 23.13
CA LEU A 141 3.90 5.33 22.50
C LEU A 141 5.22 5.75 21.85
N ILE A 142 5.27 6.94 21.25
CA ILE A 142 6.50 7.49 20.66
C ILE A 142 7.52 7.78 21.76
N LEU A 143 7.09 8.40 22.86
CA LEU A 143 7.96 8.67 24.00
C LEU A 143 8.49 7.36 24.63
N LYS A 144 7.63 6.37 24.84
CA LYS A 144 8.03 5.04 25.32
C LYS A 144 9.03 4.36 24.37
N LYS A 145 8.82 4.49 23.05
CA LYS A 145 9.77 3.95 22.05
C LYS A 145 11.13 4.65 22.12
N ALA A 146 11.13 5.97 22.26
CA ALA A 146 12.37 6.75 22.38
C ALA A 146 13.16 6.41 23.65
N LEU A 147 12.47 6.22 24.79
CA LEU A 147 13.10 5.96 26.10
C LEU A 147 13.48 4.50 26.31
N PHE A 148 12.68 3.56 25.82
CA PHE A 148 12.81 2.12 26.16
C PHE A 148 13.07 1.23 24.95
N GLY A 149 13.21 1.77 23.74
CA GLY A 149 13.50 1.01 22.52
C GLY A 149 12.40 -0.01 22.12
N LYS A 150 11.26 -0.03 22.81
CA LYS A 150 10.19 -0.99 22.56
C LYS A 150 9.45 -0.64 21.27
N LYS A 151 9.54 -1.51 20.28
CA LYS A 151 8.68 -1.47 19.10
C LYS A 151 7.25 -1.75 19.54
N GLY A 152 6.30 -0.91 19.14
CA GLY A 152 4.86 -1.14 19.35
C GLY A 152 4.34 -2.27 18.46
N LEU A 153 4.93 -3.46 18.59
CA LEU A 153 4.56 -4.63 17.79
C LEU A 153 3.11 -5.03 18.10
N TYR A 154 2.34 -5.20 17.07
CA TYR A 154 1.01 -5.77 17.17
C TYR A 154 1.15 -7.27 17.48
N LYS A 155 0.65 -7.70 18.65
CA LYS A 155 0.57 -9.13 18.96
C LYS A 155 -0.65 -9.69 18.24
N SER A 156 -0.44 -10.33 17.11
CA SER A 156 -1.53 -11.07 16.45
C SER A 156 -1.94 -12.25 17.33
N LEU A 157 -3.24 -12.44 17.53
CA LEU A 157 -3.77 -13.66 18.14
C LEU A 157 -3.34 -14.86 17.27
N ALA A 158 -2.65 -15.83 17.86
CA ALA A 158 -1.92 -16.87 17.12
C ALA A 158 -2.80 -17.80 16.26
N GLU A 159 -4.09 -17.91 16.58
CA GLU A 159 -4.98 -18.96 16.06
C GLU A 159 -5.83 -18.53 14.84
N LEU A 160 -6.04 -17.23 14.62
CA LEU A 160 -6.88 -16.78 13.51
C LEU A 160 -6.06 -16.57 12.22
N PRO A 161 -6.64 -16.88 11.03
CA PRO A 161 -5.99 -16.68 9.74
C PRO A 161 -5.83 -15.19 9.37
N PHE A 162 -6.46 -14.30 10.10
CA PHE A 162 -6.40 -12.85 9.91
C PHE A 162 -6.45 -12.11 11.25
N PHE A 163 -6.12 -10.82 11.22
CA PHE A 163 -6.23 -9.93 12.38
C PHE A 163 -6.43 -8.48 11.91
N TYR A 164 -6.86 -7.62 12.85
CA TYR A 164 -7.21 -6.22 12.58
C TYR A 164 -6.23 -5.27 13.25
N PRO A 165 -5.14 -4.86 12.57
CA PRO A 165 -4.23 -3.85 13.09
C PRO A 165 -4.87 -2.46 12.98
N ASP A 166 -4.33 -1.48 13.71
CA ASP A 166 -4.79 -0.12 13.58
C ASP A 166 -4.43 0.47 12.20
N TRP A 167 -3.24 0.11 11.66
CA TRP A 167 -2.81 0.52 10.33
C TRP A 167 -1.84 -0.47 9.69
N VAL A 168 -1.75 -0.40 8.37
CA VAL A 168 -0.81 -1.14 7.53
C VAL A 168 -0.01 -0.17 6.67
N ALA A 169 1.23 -0.54 6.32
CA ALA A 169 2.11 0.29 5.52
C ALA A 169 1.69 0.30 4.05
N GLY A 170 1.91 1.44 3.39
CA GLY A 170 1.53 1.71 2.01
C GLY A 170 2.23 0.89 0.94
N MET A 171 3.12 -0.05 1.31
CA MET A 171 3.82 -0.88 0.34
C MET A 171 2.92 -1.89 -0.37
N PHE A 172 1.84 -2.33 0.28
CA PHE A 172 0.76 -3.10 -0.31
C PHE A 172 -0.55 -2.84 0.45
N MET A 173 -1.52 -2.22 -0.21
CA MET A 173 -2.86 -1.98 0.33
C MET A 173 -3.89 -2.25 -0.75
N LEU A 174 -4.79 -3.21 -0.52
CA LEU A 174 -5.94 -3.47 -1.38
C LEU A 174 -7.20 -2.88 -0.75
N LEU A 175 -7.99 -2.15 -1.55
CA LEU A 175 -9.23 -1.51 -1.11
C LEU A 175 -10.33 -1.71 -2.16
N LYS A 176 -11.60 -1.69 -1.73
CA LYS A 176 -12.68 -1.41 -2.68
C LYS A 176 -12.50 0.01 -3.24
N SER A 177 -12.63 0.18 -4.54
CA SER A 177 -12.51 1.51 -5.20
C SER A 177 -13.51 2.51 -4.63
N SER A 178 -14.71 2.05 -4.28
CA SER A 178 -15.72 2.84 -3.59
C SER A 178 -15.24 3.34 -2.22
N THR A 179 -14.57 2.48 -1.43
CA THR A 179 -14.00 2.85 -0.13
C THR A 179 -12.92 3.92 -0.30
N PHE A 180 -11.96 3.71 -1.22
CA PHE A 180 -10.91 4.69 -1.48
C PHE A 180 -11.48 6.06 -1.90
N LYS A 181 -12.48 6.04 -2.78
CA LYS A 181 -13.21 7.25 -3.22
C LYS A 181 -13.94 7.94 -2.05
N ASN A 182 -14.69 7.20 -1.24
CA ASN A 182 -15.46 7.74 -0.12
C ASN A 182 -14.56 8.34 0.98
N LEU A 183 -13.37 7.77 1.17
CA LEU A 183 -12.36 8.32 2.05
C LEU A 183 -11.68 9.58 1.47
N GLY A 184 -11.91 9.91 0.19
CA GLY A 184 -11.27 11.02 -0.50
C GLY A 184 -9.81 10.74 -0.88
N GLY A 185 -9.41 9.46 -0.98
CA GLY A 185 -8.03 9.04 -1.26
C GLY A 185 -7.05 9.38 -0.13
N PHE A 186 -5.78 9.49 -0.48
CA PHE A 186 -4.72 9.96 0.45
C PHE A 186 -4.81 11.47 0.67
N ASP A 187 -4.42 11.95 1.85
CA ASP A 187 -4.21 13.39 2.09
C ASP A 187 -2.87 13.83 1.46
N GLU A 188 -2.93 14.56 0.35
CA GLU A 188 -1.77 14.98 -0.44
C GLU A 188 -0.84 15.96 0.28
N LYS A 189 -1.24 16.48 1.44
CA LYS A 189 -0.39 17.32 2.27
C LYS A 189 0.71 16.52 2.99
N TYR A 190 0.63 15.18 2.99
CA TYR A 190 1.77 14.31 3.30
C TYR A 190 2.57 14.09 2.02
N PHE A 191 3.81 14.55 2.01
CA PHE A 191 4.69 14.25 0.86
C PHE A 191 5.18 12.81 0.92
N LEU A 192 5.59 12.36 2.11
CA LEU A 192 6.04 11.00 2.39
C LEU A 192 5.88 10.71 3.88
N TYR A 193 5.49 9.48 4.22
CA TYR A 193 5.20 8.96 5.57
C TYR A 193 3.91 9.53 6.19
N TYR A 194 3.23 8.69 6.97
CA TYR A 194 1.97 8.96 7.65
C TYR A 194 0.73 9.09 6.75
N GLU A 195 0.85 9.15 5.44
CA GLU A 195 -0.31 9.13 4.53
C GLU A 195 -1.10 7.83 4.62
N ASP A 196 -0.38 6.70 4.78
CA ASP A 196 -0.94 5.36 5.00
C ASP A 196 -1.63 5.25 6.38
N ILE A 197 -0.99 5.74 7.43
CA ILE A 197 -1.56 5.80 8.77
C ILE A 197 -2.81 6.69 8.78
N ASP A 198 -2.77 7.83 8.10
CA ASP A 198 -3.90 8.76 7.96
C ASP A 198 -5.07 8.11 7.23
N LEU A 199 -4.81 7.38 6.14
CA LEU A 199 -5.83 6.67 5.39
C LEU A 199 -6.49 5.58 6.24
N CYS A 200 -5.69 4.75 6.93
CA CYS A 200 -6.19 3.73 7.84
C CYS A 200 -7.03 4.33 8.98
N LEU A 201 -6.58 5.43 9.57
CA LEU A 201 -7.33 6.11 10.64
C LEU A 201 -8.66 6.65 10.15
N ARG A 202 -8.71 7.20 8.92
CA ARG A 202 -9.97 7.66 8.31
C ARG A 202 -10.88 6.48 7.96
N SER A 203 -10.33 5.35 7.54
CA SER A 203 -11.05 4.11 7.31
C SER A 203 -11.75 3.63 8.59
N TRP A 204 -11.03 3.51 9.70
CA TRP A 204 -11.59 3.14 11.00
C TRP A 204 -12.68 4.11 11.49
N ARG A 205 -12.53 5.41 11.26
CA ARG A 205 -13.54 6.41 11.61
C ARG A 205 -14.81 6.34 10.76
N ALA A 206 -14.68 5.84 9.56
CA ALA A 206 -15.79 5.56 8.65
C ALA A 206 -16.36 4.14 8.85
N GLU A 207 -16.05 3.51 10.00
CA GLU A 207 -16.50 2.16 10.38
C GLU A 207 -16.01 1.06 9.42
N ASN A 208 -14.92 1.33 8.70
CA ASN A 208 -14.27 0.37 7.82
C ASN A 208 -12.94 -0.07 8.44
N SER A 209 -12.86 -1.32 8.87
CA SER A 209 -11.66 -1.89 9.50
C SER A 209 -10.51 -2.12 8.52
N VAL A 210 -9.32 -2.26 9.08
CA VAL A 210 -8.11 -2.70 8.38
C VAL A 210 -7.86 -4.15 8.75
N ILE A 211 -7.63 -5.03 7.77
CA ILE A 211 -7.40 -6.46 7.97
C ILE A 211 -6.05 -6.88 7.36
N VAL A 212 -5.37 -7.81 8.02
CA VAL A 212 -4.19 -8.50 7.48
C VAL A 212 -4.47 -9.98 7.44
N SER A 213 -4.34 -10.59 6.25
CA SER A 213 -4.39 -12.05 6.09
C SER A 213 -3.03 -12.67 6.36
N LYS A 214 -3.01 -13.77 7.12
CA LYS A 214 -1.81 -14.59 7.34
C LYS A 214 -1.62 -15.68 6.29
N ASN A 215 -2.64 -15.91 5.48
CA ASN A 215 -2.63 -16.94 4.43
C ASN A 215 -1.80 -16.54 3.22
N VAL A 216 -1.51 -15.24 3.08
CA VAL A 216 -0.73 -14.69 1.97
C VAL A 216 0.38 -13.79 2.48
N SER A 217 1.49 -13.81 1.77
CA SER A 217 2.65 -12.97 2.05
C SER A 217 3.27 -12.45 0.77
N ILE A 218 3.92 -11.30 0.89
CA ILE A 218 4.78 -10.70 -0.13
C ILE A 218 6.19 -10.53 0.42
N ILE A 219 7.17 -10.44 -0.48
CA ILE A 219 8.54 -10.10 -0.13
C ILE A 219 8.77 -8.64 -0.47
N HIS A 220 9.32 -7.87 0.46
CA HIS A 220 9.69 -6.48 0.25
C HIS A 220 11.21 -6.34 0.22
N ASN A 221 11.75 -6.05 -0.95
CA ASN A 221 13.19 -5.91 -1.17
C ASN A 221 13.60 -4.44 -0.99
N ALA A 222 13.50 -3.95 0.23
CA ALA A 222 13.75 -2.54 0.56
C ALA A 222 15.17 -2.11 0.19
N GLN A 223 15.31 -1.19 -0.77
CA GLN A 223 16.58 -0.50 -1.02
C GLN A 223 16.81 0.57 0.06
N ARG A 224 17.68 0.26 1.03
CA ARG A 224 18.06 1.19 2.10
C ARG A 224 19.11 2.18 1.60
N ASP A 225 18.69 3.21 0.87
CA ASP A 225 19.58 4.33 0.49
C ASP A 225 20.09 5.06 1.74
N SER A 226 21.36 4.83 2.04
CA SER A 226 22.02 5.41 3.23
C SER A 226 22.29 6.92 3.15
N HIS A 227 22.30 7.49 1.92
CA HIS A 227 22.77 8.85 1.67
C HIS A 227 21.76 9.98 1.97
N ALA A 228 20.50 9.67 2.24
CA ALA A 228 19.46 10.68 2.43
C ALA A 228 18.83 10.68 3.83
N LYS A 229 19.48 10.09 4.83
CA LYS A 229 18.91 9.85 6.18
C LYS A 229 18.33 11.09 6.84
N LEU A 230 19.01 12.25 6.80
CA LEU A 230 18.54 13.48 7.43
C LEU A 230 17.30 14.05 6.72
N LYS A 231 17.27 14.04 5.38
CA LYS A 231 16.11 14.51 4.59
C LYS A 231 14.88 13.67 4.90
N PHE A 232 14.99 12.35 4.89
CA PHE A 232 13.89 11.45 5.21
C PHE A 232 13.45 11.56 6.68
N PHE A 233 14.37 11.76 7.60
CA PHE A 233 14.05 12.03 9.00
C PHE A 233 13.22 13.32 9.16
N LEU A 234 13.61 14.41 8.51
CA LEU A 234 12.86 15.68 8.55
C LEU A 234 11.47 15.55 7.91
N LEU A 235 11.36 14.81 6.80
CA LEU A 235 10.05 14.50 6.18
C LEU A 235 9.18 13.70 7.14
N HIS A 236 9.74 12.66 7.78
CA HIS A 236 9.01 11.86 8.76
C HIS A 236 8.54 12.70 9.96
N LEU A 237 9.40 13.57 10.49
CA LEU A 237 9.06 14.46 11.60
C LEU A 237 7.95 15.43 11.20
N LYS A 238 8.06 16.06 10.02
CA LYS A 238 7.03 16.96 9.48
C LYS A 238 5.68 16.27 9.35
N SER A 239 5.67 15.06 8.76
CA SER A 239 4.46 14.26 8.56
C SER A 239 3.87 13.81 9.91
N MET A 240 4.70 13.42 10.86
CA MET A 240 4.30 13.08 12.21
C MET A 240 3.61 14.25 12.92
N CYS A 241 4.22 15.45 12.90
CA CYS A 241 3.64 16.65 13.50
C CYS A 241 2.29 16.98 12.85
N ARG A 242 2.20 16.91 11.51
CA ARG A 242 0.94 17.09 10.78
C ARG A 242 -0.12 16.11 11.23
N PHE A 243 0.21 14.82 11.33
CA PHE A 243 -0.71 13.77 11.74
C PHE A 243 -1.30 14.05 13.13
N PHE A 244 -0.46 14.38 14.11
CA PHE A 244 -0.93 14.72 15.44
C PHE A 244 -1.76 16.00 15.47
N PHE A 245 -1.38 17.03 14.72
CA PHE A 245 -2.17 18.25 14.63
C PHE A 245 -3.55 18.01 13.99
N LYS A 246 -3.59 17.23 12.90
CA LYS A 246 -4.84 16.89 12.19
C LYS A 246 -5.77 16.02 13.04
N HIS A 247 -5.20 15.06 13.76
CA HIS A 247 -5.97 14.02 14.45
C HIS A 247 -5.98 14.14 15.97
N TRP A 248 -5.54 15.26 16.51
CA TRP A 248 -5.39 15.53 17.93
C TRP A 248 -6.39 14.80 18.82
N LEU A 249 -5.90 13.77 19.56
CA LEU A 249 -6.67 12.94 20.52
C LEU A 249 -7.95 12.27 19.97
N ARG A 250 -8.17 12.23 18.67
CA ARG A 250 -9.35 11.63 18.03
C ARG A 250 -9.00 10.29 17.39
N PHE A 251 -8.54 9.33 18.19
CA PHE A 251 -8.33 7.95 17.72
C PHE A 251 -9.62 7.14 17.91
N PRO A 252 -9.96 6.22 16.98
CA PRO A 252 -11.03 5.25 17.19
C PRO A 252 -10.68 4.39 18.41
N ARG A 253 -11.68 3.97 19.16
CA ARG A 253 -11.51 3.12 20.33
C ARG A 253 -11.57 1.66 19.94
#